data_41ed7c5568f1365ad3e83ec6412ea986
#
_entry.id   41ed7c5568f1365ad3e83ec6412ea986
#
_cell.length_a   1.000
_cell.length_b   1.000
_cell.length_c   1.000
_cell.angle_alpha   90.00
_cell.angle_beta   90.00
_cell.angle_gamma   90.00
#
_symmetry.space_group_name_H-M   'P 1'
#
loop_
_entity.id
_entity.type
_entity.pdbx_description
1 polymer ?
#
loop_
_entity_poly.entity_id
_entity_poly.type
_entity_poly.pdbx_seq_one_letter_code
_entity_poly.pdbx_strand_id
1 'polypeptide(L)'
;NHACVDLIYTGETFDYVVVKNLGLHTFRDDRFFTRDKDKFAEVVLNKLPSLLQDMGKGKVKGMGYESEVMGFKEWNYWKTLPKQIGNFELYITPDCPLEYINGSWIILDYSDFANGNQLMFLYNSFRNELFAEMKKGYLPLTTEEFNANSLEVLSALLKEKLEKTLTALEK
;
A
#
# COMPACT_ATOMS: atom_id res chain seq x y z
N ASN A 1 9.53 -3.45 11.25
CA ASN A 1 9.55 -2.93 9.90
C ASN A 1 9.16 -4.06 8.95
N HIS A 2 7.94 -4.01 8.42
CA HIS A 2 7.39 -5.07 7.54
C HIS A 2 7.75 -4.82 6.07
N ALA A 3 9.02 -4.43 5.80
CA ALA A 3 9.52 -4.21 4.45
C ALA A 3 10.73 -5.09 4.17
N CYS A 4 10.71 -5.79 3.03
CA CYS A 4 11.83 -6.60 2.55
C CYS A 4 11.89 -6.62 1.02
N VAL A 5 13.02 -7.09 0.51
CA VAL A 5 13.25 -7.27 -0.92
C VAL A 5 13.68 -8.70 -1.16
N ASP A 6 13.01 -9.37 -2.09
CA ASP A 6 13.35 -10.71 -2.53
C ASP A 6 13.98 -10.67 -3.92
N LEU A 7 15.07 -11.40 -4.10
CA LEU A 7 15.68 -11.68 -5.39
C LEU A 7 15.20 -13.05 -5.86
N ILE A 8 14.40 -13.08 -6.92
CA ILE A 8 13.72 -14.29 -7.38
C ILE A 8 14.23 -14.72 -8.75
N TYR A 9 14.47 -16.00 -8.91
CA TYR A 9 14.66 -16.68 -10.18
C TYR A 9 13.50 -17.62 -10.43
N THR A 10 12.83 -17.48 -11.58
CA THR A 10 11.72 -18.32 -12.01
C THR A 10 12.21 -19.32 -13.05
N GLY A 11 12.33 -20.58 -12.65
CA GLY A 11 12.90 -21.65 -13.52
C GLY A 11 12.03 -22.01 -14.74
N GLU A 12 10.73 -21.71 -14.71
CA GLU A 12 9.82 -21.95 -15.84
C GLU A 12 10.02 -20.96 -16.99
N THR A 13 10.27 -19.71 -16.67
CA THR A 13 10.44 -18.61 -17.64
C THR A 13 11.88 -18.13 -17.77
N PHE A 14 12.77 -18.66 -16.93
CA PHE A 14 14.19 -18.26 -16.82
C PHE A 14 14.38 -16.78 -16.48
N ASP A 15 13.43 -16.19 -15.77
CA ASP A 15 13.44 -14.76 -15.42
C ASP A 15 14.07 -14.52 -14.05
N TYR A 16 14.90 -13.49 -13.96
CA TYR A 16 15.34 -12.87 -12.71
C TYR A 16 14.54 -11.60 -12.46
N VAL A 17 14.05 -11.42 -11.25
CA VAL A 17 13.25 -10.27 -10.85
C VAL A 17 13.52 -9.89 -9.39
N VAL A 18 13.40 -8.60 -9.10
CA VAL A 18 13.35 -8.08 -7.72
C VAL A 18 11.89 -7.87 -7.33
N VAL A 19 11.52 -8.40 -6.18
CA VAL A 19 10.20 -8.23 -5.57
C VAL A 19 10.33 -7.42 -4.31
N LYS A 20 9.57 -6.33 -4.20
CA LYS A 20 9.46 -5.49 -3.00
C LYS A 20 8.23 -5.92 -2.21
N ASN A 21 8.40 -6.21 -0.95
CA ASN A 21 7.31 -6.45 -0.02
C ASN A 21 7.24 -5.27 0.96
N LEU A 22 6.08 -4.63 1.02
CA LEU A 22 5.78 -3.50 1.90
C LEU A 22 4.49 -3.84 2.68
N GLY A 23 4.67 -4.32 3.90
CA GLY A 23 3.58 -4.89 4.66
C GLY A 23 3.00 -6.13 3.95
N LEU A 24 1.69 -6.12 3.69
CA LEU A 24 0.99 -7.18 2.93
C LEU A 24 0.92 -6.88 1.41
N HIS A 25 1.69 -5.91 0.93
CA HIS A 25 1.76 -5.54 -0.49
C HIS A 25 3.03 -6.07 -1.13
N THR A 26 2.87 -6.66 -2.31
CA THR A 26 3.98 -7.24 -3.08
C THR A 26 4.04 -6.59 -4.46
N PHE A 27 5.20 -6.06 -4.84
CA PHE A 27 5.43 -5.39 -6.11
C PHE A 27 6.65 -5.97 -6.81
N ARG A 28 6.52 -6.27 -8.09
CA ARG A 28 7.67 -6.58 -8.95
C ARG A 28 8.29 -5.27 -9.43
N ASP A 29 9.61 -5.18 -9.37
CA ASP A 29 10.34 -4.02 -9.87
C ASP A 29 10.93 -4.36 -11.24
N ASP A 30 10.29 -3.86 -12.29
CA ASP A 30 10.65 -4.12 -13.71
C ASP A 30 12.04 -3.62 -14.10
N ARG A 31 12.60 -2.66 -13.35
CA ARG A 31 13.98 -2.17 -13.56
C ARG A 31 15.04 -3.25 -13.36
N PHE A 32 14.69 -4.33 -12.67
CA PHE A 32 15.55 -5.48 -12.37
C PHE A 32 15.21 -6.73 -13.20
N PHE A 33 14.20 -6.64 -14.06
CA PHE A 33 13.76 -7.79 -14.85
C PHE A 33 14.76 -8.12 -15.97
N THR A 34 15.24 -9.36 -16.02
CA THR A 34 16.10 -9.87 -17.11
C THR A 34 16.16 -11.40 -17.07
N ARG A 35 16.54 -12.01 -18.22
CA ARG A 35 16.88 -13.44 -18.34
C ARG A 35 18.36 -13.73 -18.24
N ASP A 36 19.18 -12.70 -18.25
CA ASP A 36 20.64 -12.79 -18.16
C ASP A 36 21.09 -12.65 -16.71
N LYS A 37 21.74 -13.70 -16.19
CA LYS A 37 22.22 -13.77 -14.81
C LYS A 37 23.27 -12.70 -14.50
N ASP A 38 24.20 -12.49 -15.42
CA ASP A 38 25.33 -11.56 -15.20
C ASP A 38 24.83 -10.11 -15.23
N LYS A 39 23.91 -9.80 -16.15
CA LYS A 39 23.20 -8.53 -16.20
C LYS A 39 22.35 -8.31 -14.95
N PHE A 40 21.69 -9.35 -14.44
CA PHE A 40 20.92 -9.25 -13.19
C PHE A 40 21.84 -8.89 -12.02
N ALA A 41 22.97 -9.58 -11.88
CA ALA A 41 23.96 -9.30 -10.85
C ALA A 41 24.47 -7.87 -10.91
N GLU A 42 24.82 -7.38 -12.11
CA GLU A 42 25.25 -6.00 -12.33
C GLU A 42 24.20 -4.98 -11.90
N VAL A 43 22.95 -5.16 -12.36
CA VAL A 43 21.84 -4.25 -12.02
C VAL A 43 21.51 -4.26 -10.51
N VAL A 44 21.54 -5.44 -9.88
CA VAL A 44 21.35 -5.58 -8.44
C VAL A 44 22.43 -4.83 -7.67
N LEU A 45 23.71 -5.05 -8.00
CA LEU A 45 24.83 -4.35 -7.33
C LEU A 45 24.74 -2.83 -7.46
N ASN A 46 24.29 -2.33 -8.60
CA ASN A 46 24.22 -0.89 -8.87
C ASN A 46 22.97 -0.23 -8.29
N LYS A 47 21.80 -0.88 -8.26
CA LYS A 47 20.52 -0.24 -7.93
C LYS A 47 19.92 -0.67 -6.60
N LEU A 48 20.20 -1.89 -6.11
CA LEU A 48 19.61 -2.39 -4.87
C LEU A 48 19.95 -1.53 -3.64
N PRO A 49 21.18 -1.00 -3.48
CA PRO A 49 21.49 -0.15 -2.32
C PRO A 49 20.59 1.10 -2.24
N SER A 50 20.33 1.77 -3.36
CA SER A 50 19.45 2.94 -3.39
C SER A 50 17.99 2.55 -3.16
N LEU A 51 17.54 1.42 -3.71
CA LEU A 51 16.20 0.90 -3.47
C LEU A 51 15.97 0.62 -1.97
N LEU A 52 16.89 -0.08 -1.31
CA LEU A 52 16.79 -0.36 0.12
C LEU A 52 16.81 0.92 0.97
N GLN A 53 17.61 1.91 0.57
CA GLN A 53 17.66 3.20 1.24
C GLN A 53 16.33 3.96 1.11
N ASP A 54 15.71 3.93 -0.06
CA ASP A 54 14.41 4.59 -0.31
C ASP A 54 13.28 3.90 0.46
N MET A 55 13.26 2.58 0.48
CA MET A 55 12.30 1.79 1.28
C MET A 55 12.47 2.07 2.79
N GLY A 56 13.71 2.16 3.27
CA GLY A 56 13.99 2.42 4.69
C GLY A 56 13.63 3.84 5.14
N LYS A 57 13.56 4.80 4.22
CA LYS A 57 13.22 6.20 4.52
C LYS A 57 11.74 6.52 4.30
N GLY A 58 10.93 5.54 3.89
CA GLY A 58 9.54 5.79 3.52
C GLY A 58 9.40 6.77 2.34
N LYS A 59 10.43 6.93 1.53
CA LYS A 59 10.39 7.77 0.34
C LYS A 59 9.65 7.05 -0.79
N VAL A 60 8.34 7.10 -0.72
CA VAL A 60 7.48 6.83 -1.87
C VAL A 60 7.38 8.14 -2.67
N LYS A 61 7.39 8.08 -3.98
CA LYS A 61 7.02 9.24 -4.82
C LYS A 61 5.67 9.74 -4.32
N GLY A 62 5.60 10.98 -3.88
CA GLY A 62 4.32 11.57 -3.47
C GLY A 62 3.34 11.59 -4.64
N MET A 63 2.07 11.65 -4.35
CA MET A 63 0.98 11.71 -5.34
C MET A 63 1.02 12.95 -6.25
N GLY A 64 2.01 13.85 -6.09
CA GLY A 64 2.17 15.02 -6.94
C GLY A 64 0.95 15.94 -6.94
N TYR A 65 0.53 16.38 -8.13
CA TYR A 65 -0.60 17.29 -8.32
C TYR A 65 -1.93 16.72 -7.82
N GLU A 66 -2.14 15.43 -7.95
CA GLU A 66 -3.37 14.75 -7.51
C GLU A 66 -3.61 14.92 -6.00
N SER A 67 -2.54 14.95 -5.23
CA SER A 67 -2.63 15.15 -3.78
C SER A 67 -3.09 16.57 -3.41
N GLU A 68 -2.77 17.56 -4.25
CA GLU A 68 -3.19 18.95 -4.06
C GLU A 68 -4.66 19.13 -4.39
N VAL A 69 -5.14 18.54 -5.50
CA VAL A 69 -6.55 18.61 -5.92
C VAL A 69 -7.47 17.99 -4.88
N MET A 70 -7.11 16.84 -4.30
CA MET A 70 -7.91 16.18 -3.29
C MET A 70 -7.76 16.79 -1.88
N GLY A 71 -6.76 17.62 -1.65
CA GLY A 71 -6.54 18.28 -0.35
C GLY A 71 -5.93 17.38 0.73
N PHE A 72 -5.15 16.36 0.34
CA PHE A 72 -4.53 15.45 1.31
C PHE A 72 -3.59 16.14 2.28
N LYS A 73 -2.92 17.23 1.88
CA LYS A 73 -2.01 17.98 2.76
C LYS A 73 -2.73 18.62 3.94
N GLU A 74 -3.95 19.06 3.73
CA GLU A 74 -4.82 19.72 4.71
C GLU A 74 -5.67 18.72 5.49
N TRP A 75 -5.73 17.47 5.04
CA TRP A 75 -6.52 16.43 5.69
C TRP A 75 -5.85 15.95 6.98
N ASN A 76 -6.20 16.57 8.10
CA ASN A 76 -5.62 16.25 9.40
C ASN A 76 -6.41 15.18 10.19
N TYR A 77 -7.61 14.79 9.73
CA TYR A 77 -8.43 13.82 10.45
C TYR A 77 -7.72 12.47 10.63
N TRP A 78 -6.98 11.99 9.64
CA TRP A 78 -6.24 10.73 9.72
C TRP A 78 -5.24 10.67 10.88
N LYS A 79 -4.70 11.84 11.32
CA LYS A 79 -3.78 11.93 12.48
C LYS A 79 -4.46 11.62 13.80
N THR A 80 -5.80 11.67 13.83
CA THR A 80 -6.61 11.33 15.01
C THR A 80 -6.97 9.84 15.06
N LEU A 81 -6.73 9.10 13.98
CA LEU A 81 -7.03 7.68 13.92
C LEU A 81 -6.12 6.89 14.87
N PRO A 82 -6.65 5.85 15.53
CA PRO A 82 -5.86 4.96 16.36
C PRO A 82 -4.74 4.30 15.54
N LYS A 83 -3.54 4.23 16.09
CA LYS A 83 -2.43 3.50 15.44
C LYS A 83 -2.62 2.00 15.45
N GLN A 84 -3.47 1.50 16.36
CA GLN A 84 -3.81 0.09 16.48
C GLN A 84 -5.27 -0.06 16.88
N ILE A 85 -5.97 -1.01 16.24
CA ILE A 85 -7.33 -1.43 16.57
C ILE A 85 -7.33 -2.96 16.53
N GLY A 86 -7.50 -3.61 17.70
CA GLY A 86 -7.35 -5.06 17.80
C GLY A 86 -5.95 -5.50 17.32
N ASN A 87 -5.91 -6.44 16.39
CA ASN A 87 -4.67 -6.93 15.78
C ASN A 87 -4.19 -6.06 14.60
N PHE A 88 -4.97 -5.08 14.18
CA PHE A 88 -4.64 -4.23 13.04
C PHE A 88 -3.74 -3.06 13.43
N GLU A 89 -2.65 -2.90 12.71
CA GLU A 89 -1.73 -1.75 12.80
C GLU A 89 -2.00 -0.79 11.63
N LEU A 90 -2.07 0.53 11.90
CA LEU A 90 -2.08 1.57 10.86
C LEU A 90 -0.68 1.64 10.22
N TYR A 91 -0.53 1.02 9.06
CA TYR A 91 0.76 0.81 8.40
C TYR A 91 1.08 1.84 7.31
N ILE A 92 0.11 2.18 6.44
CA ILE A 92 0.26 3.24 5.44
C ILE A 92 -0.58 4.43 5.87
N THR A 93 -0.04 5.63 5.65
CA THR A 93 -0.69 6.90 5.99
C THR A 93 -0.55 7.89 4.83
N PRO A 94 -1.36 8.97 4.78
CA PRO A 94 -1.28 9.99 3.74
C PRO A 94 0.05 10.74 3.65
N ASP A 95 0.87 10.70 4.71
CA ASP A 95 2.23 11.28 4.66
C ASP A 95 3.18 10.44 3.78
N CYS A 96 2.89 9.16 3.59
CA CYS A 96 3.68 8.23 2.79
C CYS A 96 2.75 7.24 2.06
N PRO A 97 1.94 7.74 1.10
CA PRO A 97 1.01 6.92 0.34
C PRO A 97 1.77 5.99 -0.59
N LEU A 98 1.17 4.86 -0.92
CA LEU A 98 1.77 3.86 -1.79
C LEU A 98 1.06 3.84 -3.14
N GLU A 99 1.82 4.08 -4.22
CA GLU A 99 1.30 3.91 -5.58
C GLU A 99 0.86 2.46 -5.80
N TYR A 100 -0.33 2.31 -6.32
CA TYR A 100 -0.97 1.02 -6.58
C TYR A 100 -1.31 0.89 -8.07
N ILE A 101 -2.19 -0.01 -8.44
CA ILE A 101 -2.55 -0.27 -9.84
C ILE A 101 -3.56 0.76 -10.38
N ASN A 102 -3.57 0.95 -11.70
CA ASN A 102 -4.61 1.72 -12.43
C ASN A 102 -4.83 3.14 -11.89
N GLY A 103 -3.76 3.86 -11.55
CA GLY A 103 -3.84 5.22 -11.04
C GLY A 103 -4.39 5.34 -9.62
N SER A 104 -4.45 4.23 -8.89
CA SER A 104 -4.84 4.22 -7.49
C SER A 104 -3.63 4.40 -6.57
N TRP A 105 -3.87 5.01 -5.42
CA TRP A 105 -2.93 5.21 -4.33
C TRP A 105 -3.53 4.68 -3.04
N ILE A 106 -2.79 3.85 -2.31
CA ILE A 106 -3.16 3.47 -0.95
C ILE A 106 -2.80 4.63 -0.04
N ILE A 107 -3.80 5.26 0.56
CA ILE A 107 -3.66 6.44 1.43
C ILE A 107 -3.74 6.11 2.91
N LEU A 108 -4.46 5.04 3.26
CA LEU A 108 -4.51 4.45 4.60
C LEU A 108 -4.53 2.94 4.46
N ASP A 109 -3.85 2.25 5.37
CA ASP A 109 -3.86 0.78 5.44
C ASP A 109 -3.79 0.32 6.89
N TYR A 110 -4.80 -0.44 7.28
CA TYR A 110 -4.81 -1.19 8.53
C TYR A 110 -4.55 -2.66 8.23
N SER A 111 -3.42 -3.18 8.72
CA SER A 111 -2.95 -4.55 8.45
C SER A 111 -2.81 -5.37 9.73
N ASP A 112 -3.41 -6.56 9.75
CA ASP A 112 -3.12 -7.64 10.67
C ASP A 112 -2.13 -8.59 10.00
N PHE A 113 -0.84 -8.36 10.27
CA PHE A 113 0.26 -9.08 9.62
C PHE A 113 0.31 -10.57 9.97
N ALA A 114 -0.20 -10.94 11.15
CA ALA A 114 -0.19 -12.32 11.61
C ALA A 114 -1.20 -13.19 10.87
N ASN A 115 -2.36 -12.62 10.54
CA ASN A 115 -3.47 -13.35 9.94
C ASN A 115 -3.70 -13.02 8.45
N GLY A 116 -2.95 -12.05 7.91
CA GLY A 116 -3.11 -11.61 6.52
C GLY A 116 -4.43 -10.88 6.24
N ASN A 117 -5.01 -10.27 7.29
CA ASN A 117 -6.21 -9.44 7.17
C ASN A 117 -5.82 -7.99 6.90
N GLN A 118 -6.58 -7.29 6.08
CA GLN A 118 -6.24 -5.93 5.66
C GLN A 118 -7.49 -5.12 5.30
N LEU A 119 -7.50 -3.84 5.67
CA LEU A 119 -8.45 -2.84 5.20
C LEU A 119 -7.67 -1.66 4.64
N MET A 120 -7.72 -1.48 3.32
CA MET A 120 -7.02 -0.44 2.58
C MET A 120 -7.99 0.62 2.12
N PHE A 121 -7.59 1.89 2.22
CA PHE A 121 -8.32 3.02 1.65
C PHE A 121 -7.51 3.58 0.48
N LEU A 122 -8.15 3.67 -0.67
CA LEU A 122 -7.54 4.03 -1.93
C LEU A 122 -8.13 5.34 -2.47
N TYR A 123 -7.27 6.11 -3.11
CA TYR A 123 -7.66 7.22 -3.97
C TYR A 123 -7.33 6.86 -5.42
N ASN A 124 -8.31 6.89 -6.31
CA ASN A 124 -8.09 6.72 -7.74
C ASN A 124 -8.04 8.08 -8.44
N SER A 125 -6.87 8.44 -8.97
CA SER A 125 -6.64 9.75 -9.62
C SER A 125 -7.36 9.91 -10.96
N PHE A 126 -7.66 8.81 -11.66
CA PHE A 126 -8.37 8.87 -12.96
C PHE A 126 -9.87 9.13 -12.79
N ARG A 127 -10.46 8.64 -11.70
CA ARG A 127 -11.89 8.75 -11.42
C ARG A 127 -12.21 9.79 -10.34
N ASN A 128 -11.18 10.30 -9.67
CA ASN A 128 -11.28 11.24 -8.55
C ASN A 128 -12.23 10.73 -7.46
N GLU A 129 -12.04 9.49 -7.04
CA GLU A 129 -12.87 8.81 -6.05
C GLU A 129 -12.03 8.13 -4.96
N LEU A 130 -12.64 8.00 -3.79
CA LEU A 130 -12.11 7.30 -2.64
C LEU A 130 -12.94 6.04 -2.40
N PHE A 131 -12.28 4.92 -2.15
CA PHE A 131 -12.91 3.64 -1.89
C PHE A 131 -12.05 2.77 -0.99
N ALA A 132 -12.58 1.64 -0.53
CA ALA A 132 -11.82 0.69 0.26
C ALA A 132 -11.77 -0.69 -0.39
N GLU A 133 -10.69 -1.39 -0.14
CA GLU A 133 -10.54 -2.82 -0.41
C GLU A 133 -10.18 -3.55 0.87
N MET A 134 -10.61 -4.78 0.98
CA MET A 134 -10.33 -5.65 2.14
C MET A 134 -9.66 -6.95 1.71
N LYS A 135 -8.90 -7.53 2.64
CA LYS A 135 -8.44 -8.93 2.54
C LYS A 135 -8.74 -9.64 3.84
N LYS A 136 -9.11 -10.91 3.75
CA LYS A 136 -9.23 -11.81 4.89
C LYS A 136 -8.43 -13.07 4.60
N GLY A 137 -7.42 -13.33 5.43
CA GLY A 137 -6.50 -14.45 5.23
C GLY A 137 -5.82 -14.38 3.85
N TYR A 138 -5.38 -13.19 3.42
CA TYR A 138 -4.80 -12.89 2.09
C TYR A 138 -5.80 -12.94 0.91
N LEU A 139 -7.05 -13.34 1.13
CA LEU A 139 -8.07 -13.39 0.06
C LEU A 139 -8.79 -12.05 -0.05
N PRO A 140 -8.94 -11.50 -1.27
CA PRO A 140 -9.63 -10.23 -1.47
C PRO A 140 -11.12 -10.36 -1.16
N LEU A 141 -11.66 -9.31 -0.51
CA LEU A 141 -13.07 -9.11 -0.25
C LEU A 141 -13.49 -7.74 -0.80
N THR A 142 -14.68 -7.67 -1.39
CA THR A 142 -15.26 -6.40 -1.82
C THR A 142 -15.99 -5.70 -0.69
N THR A 143 -15.90 -4.37 -0.65
CA THR A 143 -16.70 -3.52 0.21
C THR A 143 -17.07 -2.23 -0.51
N GLU A 144 -18.27 -1.72 -0.28
CA GLU A 144 -18.72 -0.41 -0.76
C GLU A 144 -18.97 0.56 0.41
N GLU A 145 -18.72 0.12 1.64
CA GLU A 145 -19.05 0.86 2.86
C GLU A 145 -18.29 2.18 3.02
N PHE A 146 -17.15 2.32 2.32
CA PHE A 146 -16.27 3.47 2.41
C PHE A 146 -16.13 4.25 1.10
N ASN A 147 -17.03 4.02 0.13
CA ASN A 147 -17.03 4.81 -1.10
C ASN A 147 -17.33 6.27 -0.80
N ALA A 148 -16.47 7.16 -1.24
CA ALA A 148 -16.55 8.58 -0.96
C ALA A 148 -16.04 9.42 -2.15
N ASN A 149 -16.58 10.63 -2.28
CA ASN A 149 -16.15 11.60 -3.28
C ASN A 149 -15.38 12.79 -2.68
N SER A 150 -15.18 12.79 -1.37
CA SER A 150 -14.36 13.78 -0.68
C SER A 150 -13.75 13.21 0.62
N LEU A 151 -12.72 13.89 1.13
CA LEU A 151 -12.07 13.53 2.38
C LEU A 151 -12.95 13.76 3.62
N GLU A 152 -13.90 14.70 3.55
CA GLU A 152 -14.88 14.95 4.60
C GLU A 152 -15.85 13.76 4.72
N VAL A 153 -16.36 13.27 3.59
CA VAL A 153 -17.23 12.08 3.55
C VAL A 153 -16.47 10.86 4.04
N LEU A 154 -15.24 10.64 3.57
CA LEU A 154 -14.40 9.54 4.05
C LEU A 154 -14.16 9.64 5.56
N SER A 155 -13.86 10.84 6.08
CA SER A 155 -13.66 11.06 7.52
C SER A 155 -14.90 10.68 8.35
N ALA A 156 -16.09 11.02 7.87
CA ALA A 156 -17.35 10.65 8.53
C ALA A 156 -17.55 9.13 8.54
N LEU A 157 -17.29 8.46 7.41
CA LEU A 157 -17.37 7.00 7.30
C LEU A 157 -16.35 6.28 8.19
N LEU A 158 -15.12 6.78 8.25
CA LEU A 158 -14.08 6.25 9.13
C LEU A 158 -14.50 6.37 10.60
N LYS A 159 -15.04 7.53 11.00
CA LYS A 159 -15.51 7.75 12.38
C LYS A 159 -16.63 6.80 12.76
N GLU A 160 -17.54 6.50 11.84
CA GLU A 160 -18.72 5.68 12.09
C GLU A 160 -18.43 4.19 12.04
N LYS A 161 -17.58 3.74 11.07
CA LYS A 161 -17.53 2.32 10.68
C LYS A 161 -16.19 1.64 10.90
N LEU A 162 -15.06 2.38 10.97
CA LEU A 162 -13.72 1.80 10.95
C LEU A 162 -13.54 0.68 11.99
N GLU A 163 -13.78 0.98 13.26
CA GLU A 163 -13.58 0.03 14.36
C GLU A 163 -14.47 -1.21 14.23
N LYS A 164 -15.74 -1.00 13.87
CA LYS A 164 -16.70 -2.08 13.64
C LYS A 164 -16.27 -2.99 12.50
N THR A 165 -15.82 -2.42 11.39
CA THR A 165 -15.37 -3.18 10.22
C THR A 165 -14.11 -3.99 10.52
N LEU A 166 -13.10 -3.40 11.17
CA LEU A 166 -11.89 -4.12 11.57
C LEU A 166 -12.20 -5.25 12.56
N THR A 167 -13.06 -5.00 13.57
CA THR A 167 -13.48 -6.04 14.53
C THR A 167 -14.25 -7.19 13.85
N ALA A 168 -15.02 -6.89 12.81
CA ALA A 168 -15.70 -7.93 12.03
C ALA A 168 -14.74 -8.74 11.17
N LEU A 169 -13.67 -8.11 10.69
CA LEU A 169 -12.66 -8.74 9.87
C LEU A 169 -11.73 -9.68 10.67
N GLU A 170 -11.56 -9.46 11.98
CA GLU A 170 -10.83 -10.35 12.89
C GLU A 170 -11.51 -11.72 13.10
N LYS A 171 -12.84 -11.78 13.00
CA LYS A 171 -13.65 -13.00 13.24
C LYS A 171 -13.67 -13.91 12.01
#